data_78ce70641d7ca26d79239b024683bb7d
#
_entry.id   78ce70641d7ca26d79239b024683bb7d
#
_cell.length_a   1.000
_cell.length_b   1.000
_cell.length_c   1.000
_cell.angle_alpha   90.00
_cell.angle_beta   90.00
_cell.angle_gamma   90.00
#
_symmetry.space_group_name_H-M   'P 1'
#
loop_
_entity.id
_entity.type
_entity.pdbx_description
1 polymer ?
#
loop_
_entity_poly.entity_id
_entity_poly.type
_entity_poly.pdbx_seq_one_letter_code
_entity_poly.pdbx_strand_id
1 'polypeptide(L)'
;MLSILNLFRIGIGPSSSHTVGPMRIARRFVVGLAEARKLDEVRRIAIELQGSLALTGVGHGSVDACVLGLMGWQPEAVDPDAVAALLASAGSGHIRLLRRHPIAFARARDITLACDIVPELHPNGMRLRAYGEGDKEIADETWYSTGGGFIASARQLSAPSADDLVTSPVRTAHPYSSGAELLALCESHGLDIAALVLANESAWQAEAETLAGIDRLVDAMLACIERGLAHDGILPGGLQVRRRAPELWRKLIASPTNETEVLLDRLNLFAMAVNEENAAGGRVVTAPTNGAAGIIPAVLRQYCHEGPQAREQARRFLLTAGGIGLLYKQRASISGAEMGCQGEVGVACSMAAAGLAAVWGGTPQQVAAAAEIGMEHNLGLTCDPVGGLVQIPCIERNAIGAVKAVNAARLALHSHEVPKVSLDQVIETMRQTGIDMSSKYKETSLGGLAVNVAAC
;
A
#
# COMPACT_ATOMS: atom_id res chain seq x y z
N MET A 1 -2.16 -19.24 -2.51
CA MET A 1 -1.57 -18.28 -1.57
C MET A 1 -0.79 -17.23 -2.35
N LEU A 2 -0.62 -16.01 -1.88
CA LEU A 2 0.26 -15.00 -2.50
C LEU A 2 1.65 -15.03 -1.88
N SER A 3 2.66 -14.60 -2.64
CA SER A 3 3.98 -14.30 -2.08
C SER A 3 3.95 -13.00 -1.26
N ILE A 4 4.74 -12.92 -0.19
CA ILE A 4 4.91 -11.66 0.56
C ILE A 4 5.53 -10.56 -0.31
N LEU A 5 6.33 -10.91 -1.32
CA LEU A 5 6.89 -9.97 -2.30
C LEU A 5 5.83 -9.40 -3.25
N ASN A 6 4.61 -9.97 -3.26
CA ASN A 6 3.46 -9.37 -3.91
C ASN A 6 2.70 -8.41 -2.99
N LEU A 7 2.81 -8.59 -1.66
CA LEU A 7 2.21 -7.70 -0.67
C LEU A 7 3.08 -6.44 -0.47
N PHE A 8 4.38 -6.64 -0.28
CA PHE A 8 5.36 -5.55 -0.22
C PHE A 8 5.88 -5.22 -1.62
N ARG A 9 5.71 -3.99 -2.05
CA ARG A 9 6.13 -3.55 -3.38
C ARG A 9 6.78 -2.18 -3.36
N ILE A 10 7.91 -2.06 -4.01
CA ILE A 10 8.49 -0.76 -4.29
C ILE A 10 7.60 -0.05 -5.32
N GLY A 11 7.30 1.23 -5.11
CA GLY A 11 6.48 2.03 -6.00
C GLY A 11 6.66 3.51 -5.73
N ILE A 12 5.69 4.30 -6.20
CA ILE A 12 5.66 5.75 -5.99
C ILE A 12 4.39 6.15 -5.24
N GLY A 13 4.49 7.25 -4.48
CA GLY A 13 3.33 7.88 -3.83
C GLY A 13 2.39 8.58 -4.81
N PRO A 14 1.30 9.12 -4.29
CA PRO A 14 0.90 9.08 -2.89
C PRO A 14 0.04 7.86 -2.49
N SER A 15 -0.56 7.11 -3.43
CA SER A 15 -1.56 6.07 -3.11
C SER A 15 -1.32 4.78 -3.87
N SER A 16 -1.38 3.64 -3.18
CA SER A 16 -1.32 2.33 -3.83
C SER A 16 -2.58 2.01 -4.65
N SER A 17 -3.77 2.43 -4.17
CA SER A 17 -5.04 2.22 -4.87
C SER A 17 -5.30 3.25 -5.97
N HIS A 18 -4.94 4.52 -5.75
CA HIS A 18 -5.30 5.65 -6.62
C HIS A 18 -4.16 6.14 -7.51
N THR A 19 -2.90 5.77 -7.25
CA THR A 19 -1.74 6.09 -8.09
C THR A 19 -1.19 4.83 -8.75
N VAL A 20 -0.70 3.89 -7.94
CA VAL A 20 -0.06 2.65 -8.44
C VAL A 20 -1.06 1.79 -9.22
N GLY A 21 -2.29 1.61 -8.71
CA GLY A 21 -3.34 0.84 -9.38
C GLY A 21 -3.68 1.39 -10.77
N PRO A 22 -4.13 2.65 -10.92
CA PRO A 22 -4.41 3.26 -12.22
C PRO A 22 -3.22 3.24 -13.18
N MET A 23 -2.00 3.48 -12.69
CA MET A 23 -0.79 3.38 -13.52
C MET A 23 -0.59 1.97 -14.09
N ARG A 24 -0.79 0.94 -13.27
CA ARG A 24 -0.71 -0.46 -13.71
C ARG A 24 -1.83 -0.84 -14.65
N ILE A 25 -3.07 -0.41 -14.38
CA ILE A 25 -4.23 -0.66 -15.23
C ILE A 25 -4.00 -0.04 -16.61
N ALA A 26 -3.65 1.25 -16.68
CA ALA A 26 -3.39 1.94 -17.94
C ALA A 26 -2.26 1.27 -18.74
N ARG A 27 -1.17 0.88 -18.05
CA ARG A 27 -0.07 0.14 -18.69
C ARG A 27 -0.52 -1.24 -19.17
N ARG A 28 -1.27 -2.01 -18.37
CA ARG A 28 -1.75 -3.35 -18.74
C ARG A 28 -2.62 -3.28 -19.98
N PHE A 29 -3.51 -2.30 -20.07
CA PHE A 29 -4.36 -2.07 -21.24
C PHE A 29 -3.53 -1.86 -22.50
N VAL A 30 -2.57 -0.94 -22.52
CA VAL A 30 -1.75 -0.70 -23.72
C VAL A 30 -0.80 -1.84 -24.05
N VAL A 31 -0.34 -2.60 -23.05
CA VAL A 31 0.43 -3.83 -23.26
C VAL A 31 -0.47 -4.88 -23.92
N GLY A 32 -1.72 -5.05 -23.46
CA GLY A 32 -2.68 -5.96 -24.07
C GLY A 32 -2.97 -5.63 -25.54
N LEU A 33 -3.11 -4.33 -25.87
CA LEU A 33 -3.25 -3.89 -27.26
C LEU A 33 -2.01 -4.24 -28.10
N ALA A 34 -0.81 -4.12 -27.53
CA ALA A 34 0.43 -4.49 -28.23
C ALA A 34 0.56 -6.01 -28.41
N GLU A 35 0.22 -6.81 -27.41
CA GLU A 35 0.18 -8.27 -27.47
C GLU A 35 -0.81 -8.76 -28.54
N ALA A 36 -1.96 -8.08 -28.65
CA ALA A 36 -2.98 -8.32 -29.68
C ALA A 36 -2.61 -7.74 -31.05
N ARG A 37 -1.46 -7.10 -31.23
CA ARG A 37 -1.00 -6.41 -32.45
C ARG A 37 -1.92 -5.31 -32.95
N LYS A 38 -2.67 -4.67 -32.04
CA LYS A 38 -3.63 -3.58 -32.34
C LYS A 38 -3.10 -2.19 -31.94
N LEU A 39 -1.93 -2.09 -31.29
CA LEU A 39 -1.42 -0.83 -30.76
C LEU A 39 -1.26 0.23 -31.85
N ASP A 40 -0.77 -0.14 -33.03
CA ASP A 40 -0.49 0.79 -34.13
C ASP A 40 -1.77 1.31 -34.84
N GLU A 41 -2.92 0.64 -34.63
CA GLU A 41 -4.22 1.06 -35.08
C GLU A 41 -4.85 2.14 -34.21
N VAL A 42 -4.37 2.29 -32.96
CA VAL A 42 -4.94 3.23 -31.98
C VAL A 42 -4.71 4.67 -32.42
N ARG A 43 -5.76 5.49 -32.40
CA ARG A 43 -5.73 6.94 -32.67
C ARG A 43 -6.11 7.75 -31.44
N ARG A 44 -6.94 7.19 -30.56
CA ARG A 44 -7.38 7.83 -29.31
C ARG A 44 -7.62 6.78 -28.23
N ILE A 45 -7.35 7.16 -26.98
CA ILE A 45 -7.73 6.40 -25.78
C ILE A 45 -8.58 7.31 -24.90
N ALA A 46 -9.70 6.80 -24.41
CA ALA A 46 -10.52 7.44 -23.40
C ALA A 46 -10.47 6.62 -22.11
N ILE A 47 -10.32 7.31 -20.97
CA ILE A 47 -10.29 6.73 -19.63
C ILE A 47 -11.41 7.34 -18.81
N GLU A 48 -12.15 6.51 -18.10
CA GLU A 48 -13.19 6.92 -17.17
C GLU A 48 -12.85 6.35 -15.78
N LEU A 49 -12.55 7.24 -14.85
CA LEU A 49 -12.34 6.91 -13.44
C LEU A 49 -13.69 6.96 -12.72
N GLN A 50 -14.01 5.94 -11.90
CA GLN A 50 -15.32 5.75 -11.29
C GLN A 50 -15.18 5.59 -9.77
N GLY A 51 -16.25 5.88 -9.02
CA GLY A 51 -16.33 5.72 -7.58
C GLY A 51 -15.23 6.50 -6.84
N SER A 52 -14.53 5.86 -5.91
CA SER A 52 -13.48 6.52 -5.12
C SER A 52 -12.31 7.03 -5.99
N LEU A 53 -11.98 6.35 -7.11
CA LEU A 53 -10.96 6.84 -8.06
C LEU A 53 -11.34 8.18 -8.70
N ALA A 54 -12.64 8.47 -8.87
CA ALA A 54 -13.11 9.76 -9.37
C ALA A 54 -13.15 10.80 -8.26
N LEU A 55 -13.69 10.45 -7.08
CA LEU A 55 -13.97 11.36 -5.98
C LEU A 55 -12.69 11.95 -5.36
N THR A 56 -11.64 11.15 -5.22
CA THR A 56 -10.36 11.57 -4.61
C THR A 56 -9.18 11.53 -5.59
N GLY A 57 -9.44 11.18 -6.85
CA GLY A 57 -8.41 10.90 -7.86
C GLY A 57 -7.48 12.08 -8.15
N VAL A 58 -7.97 13.31 -8.09
CA VAL A 58 -7.13 14.50 -8.29
C VAL A 58 -6.09 14.60 -7.18
N GLY A 59 -6.51 14.54 -5.92
CA GLY A 59 -5.61 14.63 -4.76
C GLY A 59 -4.63 13.47 -4.65
N HIS A 60 -4.99 12.31 -5.21
CA HIS A 60 -4.14 11.11 -5.24
C HIS A 60 -3.31 10.97 -6.53
N GLY A 61 -3.34 11.93 -7.45
CA GLY A 61 -2.57 11.90 -8.69
C GLY A 61 -3.00 10.81 -9.69
N SER A 62 -4.27 10.34 -9.64
CA SER A 62 -4.77 9.26 -10.50
C SER A 62 -4.68 9.61 -11.99
N VAL A 63 -4.96 10.86 -12.35
CA VAL A 63 -4.90 11.35 -13.73
C VAL A 63 -3.48 11.25 -14.27
N ASP A 64 -2.49 11.70 -13.52
CA ASP A 64 -1.08 11.64 -13.88
C ASP A 64 -0.57 10.20 -13.95
N ALA A 65 -1.01 9.36 -13.02
CA ALA A 65 -0.71 7.94 -13.00
C ALA A 65 -1.21 7.22 -14.27
N CYS A 66 -2.43 7.54 -14.75
CA CYS A 66 -2.95 7.03 -16.01
C CYS A 66 -2.05 7.40 -17.18
N VAL A 67 -1.62 8.65 -17.27
CA VAL A 67 -0.72 9.13 -18.34
C VAL A 67 0.60 8.37 -18.33
N LEU A 68 1.24 8.26 -17.17
CA LEU A 68 2.49 7.50 -17.01
C LEU A 68 2.31 6.03 -17.42
N GLY A 69 1.20 5.40 -17.02
CA GLY A 69 0.87 4.03 -17.38
C GLY A 69 0.69 3.85 -18.88
N LEU A 70 -0.06 4.73 -19.57
CA LEU A 70 -0.20 4.72 -21.04
C LEU A 70 1.15 4.87 -21.75
N MET A 71 2.05 5.70 -21.21
CA MET A 71 3.41 5.85 -21.71
C MET A 71 4.29 4.61 -21.46
N GLY A 72 3.81 3.62 -20.69
CA GLY A 72 4.50 2.36 -20.43
C GLY A 72 5.41 2.37 -19.20
N TRP A 73 5.34 3.41 -18.39
CA TRP A 73 6.08 3.45 -17.13
C TRP A 73 5.48 2.50 -16.09
N GLN A 74 6.34 1.98 -15.22
CA GLN A 74 5.96 1.11 -14.10
C GLN A 74 6.23 1.82 -12.78
N PRO A 75 5.35 1.68 -11.78
CA PRO A 75 5.56 2.31 -10.47
C PRO A 75 6.89 1.94 -9.81
N GLU A 76 7.35 0.72 -10.05
CA GLU A 76 8.60 0.18 -9.50
C GLU A 76 9.85 0.78 -10.15
N ALA A 77 9.75 1.20 -11.41
CA ALA A 77 10.88 1.57 -12.25
C ALA A 77 10.95 3.08 -12.57
N VAL A 78 9.82 3.80 -12.51
CA VAL A 78 9.82 5.24 -12.79
C VAL A 78 10.65 5.99 -11.74
N ASP A 79 11.49 6.91 -12.19
CA ASP A 79 12.19 7.82 -11.27
C ASP A 79 11.23 8.91 -10.80
N PRO A 80 10.93 9.03 -9.48
CA PRO A 80 10.06 10.06 -8.96
C PRO A 80 10.49 11.48 -9.33
N ASP A 81 11.80 11.75 -9.40
CA ASP A 81 12.33 13.07 -9.73
C ASP A 81 12.15 13.41 -11.22
N ALA A 82 12.00 12.41 -12.09
CA ALA A 82 11.72 12.59 -13.51
C ALA A 82 10.23 12.75 -13.82
N VAL A 83 9.31 12.40 -12.91
CA VAL A 83 7.85 12.37 -13.15
C VAL A 83 7.33 13.70 -13.68
N ALA A 84 7.71 14.81 -13.07
CA ALA A 84 7.25 16.15 -13.49
C ALA A 84 7.65 16.45 -14.96
N ALA A 85 8.88 16.13 -15.37
CA ALA A 85 9.34 16.32 -16.74
C ALA A 85 8.63 15.38 -17.72
N LEU A 86 8.40 14.12 -17.33
CA LEU A 86 7.66 13.15 -18.14
C LEU A 86 6.22 13.62 -18.39
N LEU A 87 5.54 14.12 -17.36
CA LEU A 87 4.18 14.65 -17.46
C LEU A 87 4.11 15.94 -18.25
N ALA A 88 5.12 16.81 -18.17
CA ALA A 88 5.22 18.03 -18.98
C ALA A 88 5.36 17.67 -20.48
N SER A 89 6.11 16.62 -20.81
CA SER A 89 6.24 16.16 -22.19
C SER A 89 4.93 15.65 -22.78
N ALA A 90 4.03 15.10 -21.95
CA ALA A 90 2.68 14.69 -22.33
C ALA A 90 1.69 15.87 -22.45
N GLY A 91 2.04 17.06 -21.94
CA GLY A 91 1.21 18.26 -21.99
C GLY A 91 1.11 18.93 -23.37
N SER A 92 1.91 18.51 -24.34
CA SER A 92 1.95 19.06 -25.72
C SER A 92 0.78 18.60 -26.63
N GLY A 93 -0.26 17.97 -26.07
CA GLY A 93 -1.40 17.43 -26.85
C GLY A 93 -1.15 16.06 -27.47
N HIS A 94 -0.03 15.43 -27.19
CA HIS A 94 0.32 14.09 -27.68
C HIS A 94 1.02 13.29 -26.59
N ILE A 95 0.79 11.97 -26.61
CA ILE A 95 1.57 11.00 -25.81
C ILE A 95 2.10 9.88 -26.72
N ARG A 96 3.14 9.17 -26.24
CA ARG A 96 3.63 7.96 -26.92
C ARG A 96 3.25 6.74 -26.09
N LEU A 97 2.27 5.97 -26.57
CA LEU A 97 1.89 4.69 -25.98
C LEU A 97 3.10 3.75 -25.95
N LEU A 98 3.39 3.17 -24.79
CA LEU A 98 4.58 2.34 -24.54
C LEU A 98 5.89 3.02 -25.03
N ARG A 99 5.96 4.36 -25.04
CA ARG A 99 7.09 5.20 -25.52
C ARG A 99 7.39 5.07 -27.03
N ARG A 100 6.54 4.44 -27.82
CA ARG A 100 6.75 4.17 -29.25
C ARG A 100 5.64 4.70 -30.16
N HIS A 101 4.37 4.43 -29.89
CA HIS A 101 3.27 4.80 -30.79
C HIS A 101 2.64 6.15 -30.39
N PRO A 102 2.77 7.22 -31.21
CA PRO A 102 2.23 8.54 -30.88
C PRO A 102 0.72 8.59 -31.15
N ILE A 103 -0.02 9.17 -30.21
CA ILE A 103 -1.45 9.50 -30.37
C ILE A 103 -1.73 10.92 -29.88
N ALA A 104 -2.81 11.54 -30.41
CA ALA A 104 -3.34 12.78 -29.84
C ALA A 104 -3.99 12.48 -28.49
N PHE A 105 -3.62 13.22 -27.44
CA PHE A 105 -4.13 13.02 -26.11
C PHE A 105 -4.17 14.34 -25.33
N ALA A 106 -5.30 14.60 -24.69
CA ALA A 106 -5.46 15.74 -23.78
C ALA A 106 -6.19 15.27 -22.52
N ARG A 107 -5.56 15.46 -21.34
CA ARG A 107 -6.09 15.00 -20.05
C ARG A 107 -7.55 15.41 -19.84
N ALA A 108 -7.87 16.69 -20.07
CA ALA A 108 -9.23 17.23 -19.88
C ALA A 108 -10.30 16.65 -20.81
N ARG A 109 -9.89 16.11 -21.97
CA ARG A 109 -10.81 15.49 -22.94
C ARG A 109 -10.90 13.99 -22.80
N ASP A 110 -9.74 13.35 -22.51
CA ASP A 110 -9.58 11.90 -22.64
C ASP A 110 -9.59 11.17 -21.30
N ILE A 111 -9.57 11.91 -20.16
CA ILE A 111 -9.78 11.33 -18.83
C ILE A 111 -10.98 12.01 -18.17
N THR A 112 -12.00 11.22 -17.87
CA THR A 112 -13.22 11.66 -17.19
C THR A 112 -13.25 11.17 -15.75
N LEU A 113 -13.61 12.06 -14.82
CA LEU A 113 -13.89 11.73 -13.42
C LEU A 113 -15.41 11.55 -13.27
N ALA A 114 -15.90 10.32 -13.34
CA ALA A 114 -17.32 9.97 -13.27
C ALA A 114 -17.73 9.79 -11.79
N CYS A 115 -17.86 10.91 -11.07
CA CYS A 115 -18.17 10.93 -9.63
C CYS A 115 -19.58 10.40 -9.29
N ASP A 116 -20.48 10.35 -10.26
CA ASP A 116 -21.86 9.86 -10.18
C ASP A 116 -21.97 8.35 -10.41
N ILE A 117 -20.93 7.72 -10.93
CA ILE A 117 -20.91 6.27 -11.16
C ILE A 117 -20.34 5.55 -9.94
N VAL A 118 -21.15 4.69 -9.33
CA VAL A 118 -20.75 3.78 -8.27
C VAL A 118 -20.56 2.38 -8.86
N PRO A 119 -19.31 1.89 -8.99
CA PRO A 119 -19.05 0.58 -9.58
C PRO A 119 -19.57 -0.56 -8.68
N GLU A 120 -20.17 -1.59 -9.28
CA GLU A 120 -20.80 -2.70 -8.56
C GLU A 120 -19.79 -3.67 -7.90
N LEU A 121 -18.68 -3.95 -8.58
CA LEU A 121 -17.75 -5.01 -8.18
C LEU A 121 -16.69 -4.57 -7.17
N HIS A 122 -16.27 -3.30 -7.23
CA HIS A 122 -15.29 -2.71 -6.29
C HIS A 122 -15.33 -1.18 -6.39
N PRO A 123 -15.19 -0.41 -5.29
CA PRO A 123 -15.28 1.06 -5.29
C PRO A 123 -14.32 1.80 -6.23
N ASN A 124 -13.20 1.19 -6.62
CA ASN A 124 -12.15 1.79 -7.44
C ASN A 124 -12.22 1.27 -8.88
N GLY A 125 -13.23 1.70 -9.63
CA GLY A 125 -13.42 1.31 -11.03
C GLY A 125 -12.69 2.21 -12.03
N MET A 126 -12.19 1.63 -13.12
CA MET A 126 -11.54 2.32 -14.23
C MET A 126 -11.90 1.64 -15.56
N ARG A 127 -12.58 2.37 -16.44
CA ARG A 127 -12.91 1.90 -17.79
C ARG A 127 -11.98 2.55 -18.81
N LEU A 128 -11.44 1.74 -19.72
CA LEU A 128 -10.53 2.21 -20.77
C LEU A 128 -11.09 1.78 -22.14
N ARG A 129 -11.15 2.72 -23.08
CA ARG A 129 -11.58 2.48 -24.46
C ARG A 129 -10.51 2.96 -25.43
N ALA A 130 -10.18 2.14 -26.39
CA ALA A 130 -9.27 2.49 -27.49
C ALA A 130 -10.05 2.61 -28.78
N TYR A 131 -9.77 3.66 -29.56
CA TYR A 131 -10.41 3.96 -30.82
C TYR A 131 -9.38 4.06 -31.95
N GLY A 132 -9.73 3.53 -33.13
CA GLY A 132 -8.96 3.61 -34.34
C GLY A 132 -9.42 4.73 -35.27
N GLU A 133 -9.16 4.56 -36.57
CA GLU A 133 -9.58 5.49 -37.60
C GLU A 133 -11.11 5.57 -37.68
N GLY A 134 -11.64 6.80 -37.80
CA GLY A 134 -13.07 7.05 -37.83
C GLY A 134 -13.80 6.75 -36.51
N ASP A 135 -13.12 6.84 -35.38
CA ASP A 135 -13.66 6.52 -34.05
C ASP A 135 -14.18 5.07 -33.91
N LYS A 136 -13.69 4.15 -34.73
CA LYS A 136 -14.00 2.72 -34.59
C LYS A 136 -13.43 2.20 -33.29
N GLU A 137 -14.26 1.63 -32.41
CA GLU A 137 -13.82 1.02 -31.17
C GLU A 137 -12.96 -0.24 -31.43
N ILE A 138 -11.77 -0.27 -30.84
CA ILE A 138 -10.78 -1.37 -30.93
C ILE A 138 -10.84 -2.25 -29.69
N ALA A 139 -11.02 -1.62 -28.50
CA ALA A 139 -11.08 -2.30 -27.21
C ALA A 139 -11.89 -1.47 -26.20
N ASP A 140 -12.61 -2.16 -25.32
CA ASP A 140 -13.32 -1.63 -24.14
C ASP A 140 -13.11 -2.58 -22.98
N GLU A 141 -12.44 -2.10 -21.93
CA GLU A 141 -12.10 -2.92 -20.76
C GLU A 141 -12.41 -2.15 -19.48
N THR A 142 -12.99 -2.86 -18.50
CA THR A 142 -13.16 -2.35 -17.13
C THR A 142 -12.25 -3.11 -16.18
N TRP A 143 -11.51 -2.36 -15.40
CA TRP A 143 -10.56 -2.82 -14.41
C TRP A 143 -10.83 -2.18 -13.05
N TYR A 144 -10.32 -2.80 -12.01
CA TYR A 144 -10.47 -2.35 -10.63
C TYR A 144 -9.13 -2.35 -9.91
N SER A 145 -8.90 -1.30 -9.10
CA SER A 145 -7.75 -1.23 -8.20
C SER A 145 -8.16 -1.74 -6.81
N THR A 146 -7.74 -2.95 -6.46
CA THR A 146 -8.21 -3.68 -5.28
C THR A 146 -7.34 -3.48 -4.02
N GLY A 147 -6.72 -2.31 -3.88
CA GLY A 147 -5.86 -1.96 -2.75
C GLY A 147 -4.43 -2.55 -2.84
N GLY A 148 -3.47 -1.94 -2.15
CA GLY A 148 -2.08 -2.41 -2.15
C GLY A 148 -1.39 -2.44 -3.52
N GLY A 149 -1.92 -1.70 -4.52
CA GLY A 149 -1.44 -1.73 -5.89
C GLY A 149 -1.82 -3.00 -6.68
N PHE A 150 -2.72 -3.83 -6.15
CA PHE A 150 -3.32 -4.93 -6.90
C PHE A 150 -4.38 -4.42 -7.86
N ILE A 151 -4.50 -5.09 -9.00
CA ILE A 151 -5.50 -4.79 -10.03
C ILE A 151 -6.23 -6.08 -10.43
N ALA A 152 -7.50 -5.96 -10.79
CA ALA A 152 -8.31 -7.05 -11.31
C ALA A 152 -9.22 -6.55 -12.44
N SER A 153 -9.43 -7.36 -13.47
CA SER A 153 -10.44 -7.08 -14.50
C SER A 153 -11.85 -7.33 -13.97
N ALA A 154 -12.86 -6.74 -14.61
CA ALA A 154 -14.26 -7.03 -14.30
C ALA A 154 -14.57 -8.53 -14.37
N ARG A 155 -14.01 -9.23 -15.37
CA ARG A 155 -14.14 -10.68 -15.53
C ARG A 155 -13.60 -11.44 -14.31
N GLN A 156 -12.42 -11.09 -13.82
CA GLN A 156 -11.80 -11.73 -12.64
C GLN A 156 -12.62 -11.56 -11.38
N LEU A 157 -13.25 -10.40 -11.18
CA LEU A 157 -14.10 -10.16 -10.01
C LEU A 157 -15.48 -10.79 -10.13
N SER A 158 -16.06 -10.86 -11.34
CA SER A 158 -17.41 -11.42 -11.56
C SER A 158 -17.45 -12.95 -11.55
N ALA A 159 -16.40 -13.59 -12.04
CA ALA A 159 -16.30 -15.04 -12.14
C ALA A 159 -14.88 -15.47 -11.76
N PRO A 160 -14.55 -15.47 -10.46
CA PRO A 160 -13.23 -15.86 -10.03
C PRO A 160 -12.98 -17.35 -10.33
N SER A 161 -12.18 -17.62 -11.35
CA SER A 161 -11.64 -18.95 -11.59
C SER A 161 -10.48 -19.21 -10.62
N ALA A 162 -10.12 -20.48 -10.40
CA ALA A 162 -8.98 -20.84 -9.58
C ALA A 162 -7.66 -20.19 -10.06
N ASP A 163 -7.60 -19.83 -11.35
CA ASP A 163 -6.43 -19.20 -12.00
C ASP A 163 -6.45 -17.65 -11.92
N ASP A 164 -7.60 -17.06 -11.68
CA ASP A 164 -7.82 -15.59 -11.76
C ASP A 164 -7.72 -14.88 -10.41
N LEU A 165 -7.79 -15.63 -9.31
CA LEU A 165 -7.83 -15.03 -8.00
C LEU A 165 -6.43 -14.74 -7.44
N VAL A 166 -6.47 -13.85 -6.48
CA VAL A 166 -5.47 -13.59 -5.45
C VAL A 166 -4.89 -14.89 -4.82
N THR A 167 -5.54 -16.02 -5.04
CA THR A 167 -5.04 -17.36 -4.79
C THR A 167 -4.36 -17.88 -6.04
N SER A 168 -3.05 -17.67 -6.15
CA SER A 168 -2.23 -18.37 -7.12
C SER A 168 -2.49 -19.88 -6.99
N PRO A 169 -2.59 -20.64 -8.11
CA PRO A 169 -2.67 -22.10 -8.08
C PRO A 169 -1.41 -22.77 -7.53
N VAL A 170 -0.41 -21.98 -7.17
CA VAL A 170 0.86 -22.45 -6.61
C VAL A 170 0.60 -23.09 -5.24
N ARG A 171 0.89 -24.39 -5.15
CA ARG A 171 0.86 -25.10 -3.88
C ARG A 171 2.10 -24.75 -3.07
N THR A 172 1.89 -24.14 -1.91
CA THR A 172 2.94 -23.85 -0.93
C THR A 172 3.18 -25.07 -0.02
N ALA A 173 4.33 -25.12 0.62
CA ALA A 173 4.69 -26.20 1.54
C ALA A 173 3.76 -26.28 2.75
N HIS A 174 3.38 -25.13 3.29
CA HIS A 174 2.57 -24.97 4.50
C HIS A 174 1.41 -23.98 4.24
N PRO A 175 0.37 -24.38 3.47
CA PRO A 175 -0.73 -23.47 3.17
C PRO A 175 -1.55 -23.18 4.42
N TYR A 176 -1.90 -21.91 4.63
CA TYR A 176 -2.78 -21.48 5.71
C TYR A 176 -3.73 -20.38 5.20
N SER A 177 -4.93 -20.35 5.78
CA SER A 177 -5.98 -19.38 5.50
C SER A 177 -6.49 -18.67 6.76
N SER A 178 -5.97 -19.07 7.94
CA SER A 178 -6.33 -18.48 9.22
C SER A 178 -5.12 -18.41 10.17
N GLY A 179 -5.22 -17.53 11.18
CA GLY A 179 -4.24 -17.47 12.26
C GLY A 179 -4.15 -18.77 13.04
N ALA A 180 -5.28 -19.42 13.26
CA ALA A 180 -5.31 -20.73 13.92
C ALA A 180 -4.56 -21.82 13.12
N GLU A 181 -4.77 -21.90 11.80
CA GLU A 181 -4.00 -22.81 10.93
C GLU A 181 -2.51 -22.49 10.92
N LEU A 182 -2.15 -21.18 10.83
CA LEU A 182 -0.75 -20.75 10.89
C LEU A 182 -0.07 -21.21 12.18
N LEU A 183 -0.71 -21.03 13.34
CA LEU A 183 -0.17 -21.45 14.63
C LEU A 183 -0.05 -22.96 14.75
N ALA A 184 -1.06 -23.72 14.28
CA ALA A 184 -1.02 -25.18 14.27
C ALA A 184 0.12 -25.74 13.37
N LEU A 185 0.37 -25.10 12.23
CA LEU A 185 1.48 -25.45 11.35
C LEU A 185 2.84 -25.14 11.99
N CYS A 186 2.97 -23.99 12.67
CA CYS A 186 4.18 -23.67 13.42
C CYS A 186 4.48 -24.72 14.50
N GLU A 187 3.47 -25.11 15.27
CA GLU A 187 3.60 -26.12 16.32
C GLU A 187 3.96 -27.50 15.76
N SER A 188 3.22 -27.99 14.74
CA SER A 188 3.41 -29.32 14.17
C SER A 188 4.75 -29.51 13.47
N HIS A 189 5.33 -28.44 12.92
CA HIS A 189 6.62 -28.49 12.22
C HIS A 189 7.79 -27.96 13.06
N GLY A 190 7.55 -27.42 14.26
CA GLY A 190 8.58 -26.80 15.09
C GLY A 190 9.19 -25.54 14.47
N LEU A 191 8.41 -24.81 13.65
CA LEU A 191 8.84 -23.60 12.96
C LEU A 191 8.28 -22.34 13.62
N ASP A 192 9.03 -21.26 13.56
CA ASP A 192 8.44 -19.95 13.79
C ASP A 192 7.74 -19.43 12.52
N ILE A 193 6.99 -18.33 12.66
CA ILE A 193 6.20 -17.78 11.54
C ILE A 193 7.11 -17.33 10.39
N ALA A 194 8.27 -16.75 10.66
CA ALA A 194 9.20 -16.31 9.62
C ALA A 194 9.74 -17.48 8.79
N ALA A 195 10.15 -18.56 9.47
CA ALA A 195 10.65 -19.78 8.81
C ALA A 195 9.56 -20.47 7.99
N LEU A 196 8.33 -20.55 8.51
CA LEU A 196 7.19 -21.11 7.80
C LEU A 196 6.85 -20.31 6.54
N VAL A 197 6.84 -18.98 6.65
CA VAL A 197 6.60 -18.10 5.50
C VAL A 197 7.71 -18.22 4.47
N LEU A 198 8.98 -18.27 4.89
CA LEU A 198 10.12 -18.46 3.99
C LEU A 198 10.04 -19.81 3.26
N ALA A 199 9.64 -20.89 3.94
CA ALA A 199 9.41 -22.18 3.32
C ALA A 199 8.29 -22.10 2.25
N ASN A 200 7.24 -21.33 2.50
CA ASN A 200 6.18 -21.13 1.51
C ASN A 200 6.65 -20.34 0.29
N GLU A 201 7.54 -19.37 0.47
CA GLU A 201 8.09 -18.57 -0.65
C GLU A 201 8.85 -19.42 -1.68
N SER A 202 9.39 -20.58 -1.29
CA SER A 202 10.06 -21.52 -2.21
C SER A 202 9.16 -22.02 -3.34
N ALA A 203 7.84 -21.85 -3.23
CA ALA A 203 6.89 -22.19 -4.27
C ALA A 203 6.96 -21.24 -5.49
N TRP A 204 7.50 -20.05 -5.34
CA TRP A 204 7.62 -19.05 -6.42
C TRP A 204 9.05 -18.87 -6.90
N GLN A 205 10.02 -18.93 -6.00
CA GLN A 205 11.44 -18.68 -6.33
C GLN A 205 12.37 -19.31 -5.28
N ALA A 206 13.67 -19.40 -5.61
CA ALA A 206 14.66 -19.92 -4.67
C ALA A 206 14.77 -19.02 -3.42
N GLU A 207 15.11 -19.64 -2.27
CA GLU A 207 15.26 -18.94 -0.98
C GLU A 207 16.20 -17.73 -1.10
N ALA A 208 17.34 -17.89 -1.77
CA ALA A 208 18.31 -16.81 -1.96
C ALA A 208 17.72 -15.62 -2.73
N GLU A 209 16.84 -15.87 -3.70
CA GLU A 209 16.14 -14.82 -4.46
C GLU A 209 15.08 -14.13 -3.60
N THR A 210 14.36 -14.88 -2.77
CA THR A 210 13.42 -14.34 -1.79
C THR A 210 14.13 -13.42 -0.81
N LEU A 211 15.21 -13.88 -0.20
CA LEU A 211 15.99 -13.08 0.75
C LEU A 211 16.59 -11.83 0.09
N ALA A 212 17.10 -11.93 -1.14
CA ALA A 212 17.55 -10.77 -1.91
C ALA A 212 16.40 -9.81 -2.23
N GLY A 213 15.19 -10.33 -2.47
CA GLY A 213 13.97 -9.54 -2.64
C GLY A 213 13.63 -8.74 -1.39
N ILE A 214 13.65 -9.40 -0.24
CA ILE A 214 13.42 -8.76 1.07
C ILE A 214 14.49 -7.69 1.34
N ASP A 215 15.76 -7.99 1.07
CA ASP A 215 16.85 -7.02 1.25
C ASP A 215 16.64 -5.75 0.43
N ARG A 216 16.20 -5.88 -0.83
CA ARG A 216 15.85 -4.72 -1.67
C ARG A 216 14.69 -3.90 -1.09
N LEU A 217 13.70 -4.55 -0.46
CA LEU A 217 12.60 -3.85 0.21
C LEU A 217 13.12 -3.08 1.43
N VAL A 218 13.97 -3.69 2.25
CA VAL A 218 14.61 -3.04 3.42
C VAL A 218 15.40 -1.82 2.97
N ASP A 219 16.26 -1.97 1.95
CA ASP A 219 17.07 -0.88 1.44
C ASP A 219 16.21 0.27 0.90
N ALA A 220 15.11 -0.03 0.20
CA ALA A 220 14.17 0.98 -0.28
C ALA A 220 13.42 1.70 0.87
N MET A 221 13.04 0.98 1.92
CA MET A 221 12.41 1.56 3.13
C MET A 221 13.36 2.53 3.83
N LEU A 222 14.61 2.13 4.03
CA LEU A 222 15.63 2.96 4.66
C LEU A 222 15.97 4.18 3.81
N ALA A 223 16.17 4.01 2.51
CA ALA A 223 16.42 5.11 1.58
C ALA A 223 15.27 6.13 1.56
N CYS A 224 14.02 5.67 1.69
CA CYS A 224 12.85 6.54 1.78
C CYS A 224 12.89 7.40 3.06
N ILE A 225 13.24 6.81 4.22
CA ILE A 225 13.42 7.56 5.47
C ILE A 225 14.50 8.61 5.30
N GLU A 226 15.70 8.24 4.85
CA GLU A 226 16.83 9.17 4.70
C GLU A 226 16.47 10.33 3.75
N ARG A 227 15.75 10.05 2.65
CA ARG A 227 15.27 11.07 1.75
C ARG A 227 14.26 11.99 2.43
N GLY A 228 13.30 11.45 3.19
CA GLY A 228 12.32 12.24 3.94
C GLY A 228 12.92 13.13 5.03
N LEU A 229 14.03 12.68 5.64
CA LEU A 229 14.79 13.47 6.62
C LEU A 229 15.61 14.60 5.97
N ALA A 230 15.94 14.48 4.70
CA ALA A 230 16.79 15.45 3.98
C ALA A 230 16.00 16.53 3.23
N HIS A 231 14.74 16.29 2.83
CA HIS A 231 13.99 17.18 1.96
C HIS A 231 13.01 18.05 2.74
N ASP A 232 13.26 19.34 2.79
CA ASP A 232 12.35 20.37 3.31
C ASP A 232 11.28 20.78 2.25
N GLY A 233 10.32 21.60 2.66
CA GLY A 233 9.37 22.24 1.76
C GLY A 233 7.91 22.05 2.13
N ILE A 234 7.03 22.39 1.19
CA ILE A 234 5.58 22.24 1.30
C ILE A 234 5.14 21.07 0.45
N LEU A 235 4.26 20.22 0.98
CA LEU A 235 3.68 19.09 0.25
C LEU A 235 2.75 19.57 -0.87
N PRO A 236 2.68 18.85 -2.01
CA PRO A 236 1.82 19.23 -3.13
C PRO A 236 0.33 19.11 -2.78
N GLY A 237 -0.55 19.75 -3.57
CA GLY A 237 -2.01 19.55 -3.48
C GLY A 237 -2.79 20.69 -2.81
N GLY A 238 -2.14 21.77 -2.37
CA GLY A 238 -2.84 23.00 -1.95
C GLY A 238 -3.15 23.16 -0.47
N LEU A 239 -3.04 22.10 0.36
CA LEU A 239 -3.26 22.21 1.82
C LEU A 239 -2.14 22.97 2.57
N GLN A 240 -1.07 23.38 1.89
CA GLN A 240 0.06 24.10 2.46
C GLN A 240 0.74 23.38 3.65
N VAL A 241 0.65 22.04 3.68
CA VAL A 241 1.27 21.23 4.73
C VAL A 241 2.79 21.26 4.55
N ARG A 242 3.50 21.79 5.54
CA ARG A 242 4.96 21.79 5.56
C ARG A 242 5.49 20.42 5.96
N ARG A 243 6.56 19.94 5.31
CA ARG A 243 7.33 18.78 5.77
C ARG A 243 7.94 19.09 7.15
N ARG A 244 7.71 18.21 8.10
CA ARG A 244 8.12 18.37 9.51
C ARG A 244 9.33 17.51 9.87
N ALA A 245 9.51 16.39 9.17
CA ALA A 245 10.54 15.41 9.48
C ALA A 245 11.96 16.01 9.48
N PRO A 246 12.40 16.84 8.51
CA PRO A 246 13.75 17.42 8.52
C PRO A 246 14.03 18.32 9.73
N GLU A 247 13.04 19.14 10.14
CA GLU A 247 13.19 20.02 11.29
C GLU A 247 13.22 19.23 12.59
N LEU A 248 12.34 18.24 12.75
CA LEU A 248 12.32 17.37 13.92
C LEU A 248 13.62 16.58 14.04
N TRP A 249 14.17 16.07 12.93
CA TRP A 249 15.46 15.39 12.91
C TRP A 249 16.59 16.30 13.41
N ARG A 250 16.68 17.53 12.89
CA ARG A 250 17.69 18.50 13.34
C ARG A 250 17.57 18.81 14.84
N LYS A 251 16.36 18.95 15.36
CA LYS A 251 16.12 19.16 16.80
C LYS A 251 16.56 17.95 17.63
N LEU A 252 16.22 16.74 17.19
CA LEU A 252 16.52 15.51 17.91
C LEU A 252 18.03 15.27 18.05
N ILE A 253 18.82 15.53 16.99
CA ILE A 253 20.28 15.37 17.05
C ILE A 253 20.99 16.51 17.78
N ALA A 254 20.39 17.70 17.87
CA ALA A 254 20.98 18.85 18.53
C ALA A 254 20.75 18.88 20.06
N SER A 255 19.73 18.21 20.55
CA SER A 255 19.35 18.22 21.96
C SER A 255 19.17 16.77 22.45
N PRO A 256 20.15 16.19 23.15
CA PRO A 256 19.97 14.89 23.77
C PRO A 256 18.91 15.00 24.86
N THR A 257 17.74 14.47 24.58
CA THR A 257 16.61 14.34 25.50
C THR A 257 16.67 13.01 26.25
N ASN A 258 15.79 12.85 27.24
CA ASN A 258 15.59 11.60 27.96
C ASN A 258 15.41 10.41 26.99
N GLU A 259 16.06 9.29 27.20
CA GLU A 259 16.05 8.12 26.31
C GLU A 259 14.65 7.61 25.96
N THR A 260 13.69 7.72 26.89
CA THR A 260 12.32 7.27 26.67
C THR A 260 11.56 8.20 25.70
N GLU A 261 11.76 9.51 25.81
CA GLU A 261 11.16 10.50 24.92
C GLU A 261 11.78 10.40 23.53
N VAL A 262 13.10 10.23 23.45
CA VAL A 262 13.82 10.01 22.18
C VAL A 262 13.27 8.82 21.38
N LEU A 263 12.88 7.74 22.04
CA LEU A 263 12.30 6.58 21.36
C LEU A 263 11.00 6.92 20.65
N LEU A 264 10.08 7.60 21.33
CA LEU A 264 8.81 8.02 20.73
C LEU A 264 9.04 9.00 19.59
N ASP A 265 9.93 9.97 19.80
CA ASP A 265 10.27 10.97 18.78
C ASP A 265 10.86 10.33 17.52
N ARG A 266 11.75 9.33 17.67
CA ARG A 266 12.32 8.61 16.52
C ARG A 266 11.27 7.83 15.74
N LEU A 267 10.37 7.11 16.42
CA LEU A 267 9.31 6.35 15.77
C LEU A 267 8.37 7.29 14.98
N ASN A 268 7.93 8.38 15.61
CA ASN A 268 7.10 9.39 14.98
C ASN A 268 7.82 10.01 13.77
N LEU A 269 9.06 10.41 13.95
CA LEU A 269 9.89 11.05 12.94
C LEU A 269 10.09 10.17 11.71
N PHE A 270 10.47 8.89 11.89
CA PHE A 270 10.69 7.99 10.77
C PHE A 270 9.41 7.67 10.02
N ALA A 271 8.28 7.49 10.73
CA ALA A 271 6.99 7.29 10.09
C ALA A 271 6.54 8.53 9.30
N MET A 272 6.73 9.73 9.86
CA MET A 272 6.43 10.98 9.19
C MET A 272 7.32 11.19 7.95
N ALA A 273 8.63 10.92 8.04
CA ALA A 273 9.56 11.04 6.93
C ALA A 273 9.12 10.23 5.72
N VAL A 274 8.72 8.96 5.93
CA VAL A 274 8.19 8.10 4.86
C VAL A 274 6.89 8.65 4.30
N ASN A 275 5.96 9.10 5.16
CA ASN A 275 4.65 9.58 4.68
C ASN A 275 4.74 10.93 3.98
N GLU A 276 5.63 11.79 4.36
CA GLU A 276 5.91 13.05 3.66
C GLU A 276 6.54 12.78 2.28
N GLU A 277 7.44 11.80 2.17
CA GLU A 277 7.93 11.32 0.87
C GLU A 277 6.80 10.71 0.04
N ASN A 278 5.97 9.85 0.64
CA ASN A 278 4.80 9.30 -0.03
C ASN A 278 3.87 10.41 -0.57
N ALA A 279 3.53 11.38 0.26
CA ALA A 279 2.65 12.49 -0.12
C ALA A 279 3.23 13.36 -1.25
N ALA A 280 4.55 13.43 -1.34
CA ALA A 280 5.26 14.16 -2.39
C ALA A 280 5.45 13.35 -3.70
N GLY A 281 4.93 12.14 -3.78
CA GLY A 281 5.11 11.27 -4.96
C GLY A 281 6.45 10.54 -4.99
N GLY A 282 7.20 10.55 -3.90
CA GLY A 282 8.49 9.88 -3.76
C GLY A 282 8.41 8.36 -3.83
N ARG A 283 9.57 7.71 -3.84
CA ARG A 283 9.67 6.25 -3.85
C ARG A 283 9.39 5.70 -2.45
N VAL A 284 8.45 4.78 -2.36
CA VAL A 284 8.06 4.13 -1.10
C VAL A 284 7.91 2.62 -1.30
N VAL A 285 7.88 1.88 -0.20
CA VAL A 285 7.42 0.49 -0.20
C VAL A 285 5.97 0.47 0.27
N THR A 286 5.07 -0.04 -0.55
CA THR A 286 3.70 -0.37 -0.16
C THR A 286 3.72 -1.39 0.97
N ALA A 287 3.15 -1.09 2.17
CA ALA A 287 3.30 -1.92 3.37
C ALA A 287 2.12 -1.79 4.36
N PRO A 288 0.95 -2.41 4.17
CA PRO A 288 0.48 -3.08 2.96
C PRO A 288 -0.09 -2.11 1.91
N THR A 289 -0.24 -0.82 2.23
CA THR A 289 -0.67 0.26 1.34
C THR A 289 0.29 1.44 1.42
N ASN A 290 0.19 2.37 0.47
CA ASN A 290 0.98 3.61 0.52
C ASN A 290 0.51 4.53 1.65
N GLY A 291 -0.81 4.58 1.92
CA GLY A 291 -1.37 5.37 3.03
C GLY A 291 -0.83 4.98 4.40
N ALA A 292 -0.35 3.75 4.55
CA ALA A 292 0.23 3.20 5.78
C ALA A 292 1.74 2.87 5.66
N ALA A 293 2.41 3.39 4.63
CA ALA A 293 3.79 3.00 4.29
C ALA A 293 4.84 3.39 5.35
N GLY A 294 4.51 4.28 6.29
CA GLY A 294 5.45 4.77 7.30
C GLY A 294 5.63 3.86 8.51
N ILE A 295 4.64 3.03 8.84
CA ILE A 295 4.62 2.27 10.10
C ILE A 295 5.73 1.21 10.13
N ILE A 296 5.74 0.31 9.17
CA ILE A 296 6.70 -0.80 9.08
C ILE A 296 8.14 -0.28 8.97
N PRO A 297 8.46 0.66 8.06
CA PRO A 297 9.82 1.19 7.97
C PRO A 297 10.29 1.89 9.24
N ALA A 298 9.42 2.62 9.95
CA ALA A 298 9.78 3.30 11.18
C ALA A 298 10.20 2.32 12.29
N VAL A 299 9.41 1.25 12.48
CA VAL A 299 9.71 0.20 13.47
C VAL A 299 10.97 -0.56 13.06
N LEU A 300 11.10 -0.90 11.77
CA LEU A 300 12.29 -1.58 11.24
C LEU A 300 13.56 -0.74 11.42
N ARG A 301 13.51 0.55 11.07
CA ARG A 301 14.64 1.49 11.23
C ARG A 301 15.08 1.61 12.68
N GLN A 302 14.13 1.63 13.61
CA GLN A 302 14.41 1.76 15.02
C GLN A 302 15.03 0.49 15.63
N TYR A 303 14.61 -0.71 15.22
CA TYR A 303 14.93 -1.95 15.91
C TYR A 303 15.74 -2.98 15.11
N CYS A 304 15.81 -2.84 13.78
CA CYS A 304 16.43 -3.82 12.89
C CYS A 304 17.48 -3.21 11.95
N HIS A 305 18.02 -2.03 12.25
CA HIS A 305 18.94 -1.35 11.34
C HIS A 305 20.39 -1.34 11.84
N GLU A 306 20.61 -1.41 13.13
CA GLU A 306 21.94 -1.31 13.74
C GLU A 306 22.38 -2.64 14.35
N GLY A 307 23.68 -2.89 14.32
CA GLY A 307 24.29 -4.09 14.90
C GLY A 307 24.57 -5.22 13.89
N PRO A 308 25.30 -6.24 14.33
CA PRO A 308 25.80 -7.31 13.45
C PRO A 308 24.69 -8.22 12.89
N GLN A 309 23.53 -8.26 13.53
CA GLN A 309 22.38 -9.08 13.11
C GLN A 309 21.28 -8.28 12.42
N ALA A 310 21.49 -7.00 12.14
CA ALA A 310 20.46 -6.10 11.61
C ALA A 310 19.77 -6.65 10.36
N ARG A 311 20.51 -7.20 9.40
CA ARG A 311 19.97 -7.74 8.16
C ARG A 311 19.08 -8.98 8.40
N GLU A 312 19.51 -9.87 9.27
CA GLU A 312 18.75 -11.07 9.63
C GLU A 312 17.47 -10.71 10.39
N GLN A 313 17.56 -9.78 11.34
CA GLN A 313 16.40 -9.25 12.07
C GLN A 313 15.40 -8.58 11.12
N ALA A 314 15.86 -7.78 10.15
CA ALA A 314 15.01 -7.16 9.15
C ALA A 314 14.30 -8.19 8.25
N ARG A 315 15.00 -9.25 7.84
CA ARG A 315 14.41 -10.37 7.09
C ARG A 315 13.34 -11.08 7.92
N ARG A 316 13.66 -11.44 9.18
CA ARG A 316 12.71 -12.07 10.10
C ARG A 316 11.49 -11.20 10.33
N PHE A 317 11.70 -9.89 10.54
CA PHE A 317 10.64 -8.92 10.68
C PHE A 317 9.69 -8.91 9.48
N LEU A 318 10.22 -8.74 8.25
CA LEU A 318 9.39 -8.64 7.05
C LEU A 318 8.71 -9.95 6.66
N LEU A 319 9.36 -11.11 6.87
CA LEU A 319 8.74 -12.42 6.68
C LEU A 319 7.53 -12.59 7.60
N THR A 320 7.70 -12.31 8.89
CA THR A 320 6.60 -12.39 9.87
C THR A 320 5.49 -11.40 9.55
N ALA A 321 5.84 -10.14 9.35
CA ALA A 321 4.88 -9.08 9.00
C ALA A 321 4.11 -9.41 7.72
N GLY A 322 4.80 -9.92 6.70
CA GLY A 322 4.19 -10.38 5.44
C GLY A 322 3.23 -11.53 5.64
N GLY A 323 3.62 -12.55 6.41
CA GLY A 323 2.76 -13.69 6.72
C GLY A 323 1.44 -13.29 7.39
N ILE A 324 1.51 -12.36 8.35
CA ILE A 324 0.32 -11.78 8.99
C ILE A 324 -0.49 -10.92 8.00
N GLY A 325 0.17 -10.10 7.19
CA GLY A 325 -0.50 -9.25 6.20
C GLY A 325 -1.27 -10.04 5.15
N LEU A 326 -0.81 -11.23 4.78
CA LEU A 326 -1.52 -12.13 3.86
C LEU A 326 -2.86 -12.61 4.43
N LEU A 327 -2.97 -12.83 5.75
CA LEU A 327 -4.26 -13.20 6.38
C LEU A 327 -5.30 -12.08 6.21
N TYR A 328 -4.91 -10.82 6.43
CA TYR A 328 -5.80 -9.68 6.21
C TYR A 328 -6.24 -9.56 4.75
N LYS A 329 -5.29 -9.74 3.81
CA LYS A 329 -5.60 -9.68 2.37
C LYS A 329 -6.54 -10.79 1.92
N GLN A 330 -6.43 -11.99 2.51
CA GLN A 330 -7.26 -13.16 2.16
C GLN A 330 -8.64 -13.11 2.79
N ARG A 331 -8.76 -12.67 4.04
CA ARG A 331 -9.99 -12.81 4.85
C ARG A 331 -10.81 -11.53 4.95
N ALA A 332 -10.22 -10.39 4.63
CA ALA A 332 -10.90 -9.10 4.65
C ALA A 332 -10.52 -8.29 3.41
N SER A 333 -9.99 -7.10 3.60
CA SER A 333 -9.37 -6.30 2.54
C SER A 333 -8.34 -5.35 3.16
N ILE A 334 -7.36 -4.95 2.36
CA ILE A 334 -6.39 -3.91 2.72
C ILE A 334 -6.66 -2.60 1.98
N SER A 335 -7.86 -2.44 1.40
CA SER A 335 -8.27 -1.22 0.68
C SER A 335 -8.95 -0.22 1.60
N GLY A 336 -8.47 1.02 1.63
CA GLY A 336 -9.11 2.12 2.35
C GLY A 336 -10.53 2.41 1.85
N ALA A 337 -10.77 2.22 0.55
CA ALA A 337 -12.08 2.37 -0.07
C ALA A 337 -13.10 1.29 0.32
N GLU A 338 -12.65 0.14 0.82
CA GLU A 338 -13.50 -0.93 1.33
C GLU A 338 -13.61 -0.93 2.85
N MET A 339 -12.47 -0.80 3.55
CA MET A 339 -12.36 -1.02 4.99
C MET A 339 -12.10 0.25 5.81
N GLY A 340 -11.90 1.39 5.17
CA GLY A 340 -11.37 2.56 5.88
C GLY A 340 -9.89 2.40 6.25
N CYS A 341 -9.35 3.33 7.04
CA CYS A 341 -7.94 3.26 7.47
C CYS A 341 -7.64 2.11 8.44
N GLN A 342 -8.63 1.46 9.05
CA GLN A 342 -8.38 0.22 9.78
C GLN A 342 -7.77 -0.86 8.87
N GLY A 343 -8.18 -0.94 7.59
CA GLY A 343 -7.61 -1.82 6.57
C GLY A 343 -6.21 -1.43 6.08
N GLU A 344 -5.77 -0.23 6.35
CA GLU A 344 -4.45 0.27 5.98
C GLU A 344 -3.54 0.42 7.21
N VAL A 345 -3.75 1.47 8.01
CA VAL A 345 -2.99 1.78 9.22
C VAL A 345 -3.12 0.68 10.28
N GLY A 346 -4.35 0.15 10.47
CA GLY A 346 -4.59 -0.94 11.42
C GLY A 346 -3.85 -2.21 11.01
N VAL A 347 -3.92 -2.59 9.75
CA VAL A 347 -3.18 -3.75 9.23
C VAL A 347 -1.67 -3.55 9.31
N ALA A 348 -1.15 -2.37 8.92
CA ALA A 348 0.28 -2.08 9.04
C ALA A 348 0.78 -2.11 10.49
N CYS A 349 -0.03 -1.60 11.43
CA CYS A 349 0.25 -1.65 12.86
C CYS A 349 0.31 -3.11 13.37
N SER A 350 -0.67 -3.93 13.00
CA SER A 350 -0.72 -5.37 13.30
C SER A 350 0.50 -6.11 12.75
N MET A 351 0.84 -5.88 11.48
CA MET A 351 2.00 -6.46 10.80
C MET A 351 3.31 -6.07 11.49
N ALA A 352 3.47 -4.79 11.83
CA ALA A 352 4.67 -4.27 12.48
C ALA A 352 4.82 -4.80 13.91
N ALA A 353 3.71 -4.92 14.66
CA ALA A 353 3.70 -5.50 15.99
C ALA A 353 4.13 -6.97 15.99
N ALA A 354 3.59 -7.75 15.05
CA ALA A 354 3.98 -9.14 14.85
C ALA A 354 5.46 -9.30 14.47
N GLY A 355 5.92 -8.51 13.48
CA GLY A 355 7.32 -8.51 13.04
C GLY A 355 8.28 -8.20 14.18
N LEU A 356 7.96 -7.19 15.00
CA LEU A 356 8.79 -6.79 16.14
C LEU A 356 8.77 -7.85 17.24
N ALA A 357 7.60 -8.42 17.57
CA ALA A 357 7.49 -9.48 18.55
C ALA A 357 8.34 -10.71 18.14
N ALA A 358 8.36 -11.07 16.85
CA ALA A 358 9.21 -12.15 16.34
C ALA A 358 10.71 -11.83 16.45
N VAL A 359 11.13 -10.59 16.17
CA VAL A 359 12.52 -10.14 16.34
C VAL A 359 12.95 -10.19 17.79
N TRP A 360 12.06 -9.87 18.73
CA TRP A 360 12.32 -9.94 20.17
C TRP A 360 12.21 -11.36 20.77
N GLY A 361 12.06 -12.39 19.91
CA GLY A 361 12.09 -13.79 20.33
C GLY A 361 10.76 -14.32 20.86
N GLY A 362 9.64 -13.65 20.53
CA GLY A 362 8.30 -14.11 20.88
C GLY A 362 7.95 -15.45 20.24
N THR A 363 7.20 -16.27 20.96
CA THR A 363 6.60 -17.50 20.44
C THR A 363 5.59 -17.17 19.32
N PRO A 364 5.25 -18.12 18.42
CA PRO A 364 4.20 -17.89 17.42
C PRO A 364 2.89 -17.37 18.02
N GLN A 365 2.49 -17.84 19.19
CA GLN A 365 1.30 -17.40 19.92
C GLN A 365 1.43 -15.94 20.37
N GLN A 366 2.59 -15.52 20.91
CA GLN A 366 2.85 -14.14 21.30
C GLN A 366 2.92 -13.20 20.10
N VAL A 367 3.47 -13.68 18.97
CA VAL A 367 3.48 -12.94 17.71
C VAL A 367 2.05 -12.71 17.19
N ALA A 368 1.19 -13.73 17.23
CA ALA A 368 -0.21 -13.60 16.85
C ALA A 368 -0.98 -12.66 17.80
N ALA A 369 -0.69 -12.72 19.10
CA ALA A 369 -1.25 -11.81 20.11
C ALA A 369 -0.83 -10.35 19.85
N ALA A 370 0.44 -10.11 19.50
CA ALA A 370 0.93 -8.77 19.14
C ALA A 370 0.19 -8.22 17.91
N ALA A 371 -0.03 -9.08 16.90
CA ALA A 371 -0.80 -8.72 15.71
C ALA A 371 -2.25 -8.37 16.05
N GLU A 372 -2.88 -9.16 16.89
CA GLU A 372 -4.25 -8.96 17.36
C GLU A 372 -4.39 -7.63 18.10
N ILE A 373 -3.57 -7.38 19.15
CA ILE A 373 -3.57 -6.14 19.92
C ILE A 373 -3.33 -4.93 19.00
N GLY A 374 -2.42 -5.05 18.04
CA GLY A 374 -2.14 -4.01 17.07
C GLY A 374 -3.36 -3.63 16.23
N MET A 375 -4.18 -4.61 15.79
CA MET A 375 -5.40 -4.35 15.03
C MET A 375 -6.54 -3.88 15.92
N GLU A 376 -6.78 -4.53 17.06
CA GLU A 376 -7.87 -4.23 17.98
C GLU A 376 -7.97 -2.73 18.28
N HIS A 377 -6.82 -2.09 18.53
CA HIS A 377 -6.73 -0.66 18.85
C HIS A 377 -6.79 0.28 17.63
N ASN A 378 -7.05 -0.26 16.45
CA ASN A 378 -7.27 0.50 15.21
C ASN A 378 -8.62 0.22 14.55
N LEU A 379 -9.48 -0.61 15.16
CA LEU A 379 -10.83 -0.86 14.68
C LEU A 379 -11.64 0.44 14.60
N GLY A 380 -12.44 0.56 13.53
CA GLY A 380 -13.30 1.72 13.31
C GLY A 380 -12.58 2.95 12.71
N LEU A 381 -11.30 2.90 12.41
CA LEU A 381 -10.60 4.02 11.75
C LEU A 381 -11.17 4.27 10.35
N THR A 382 -11.75 5.48 10.19
CA THR A 382 -12.27 5.97 8.90
C THR A 382 -11.15 6.35 7.94
N CYS A 383 -11.42 6.40 6.64
CA CYS A 383 -10.54 6.98 5.61
C CYS A 383 -11.18 8.24 5.04
N ASP A 384 -10.87 9.37 5.64
CA ASP A 384 -11.48 10.68 5.40
C ASP A 384 -10.42 11.78 5.21
N PRO A 385 -9.49 11.62 4.21
CA PRO A 385 -8.37 12.53 4.03
C PRO A 385 -8.86 13.94 3.63
N VAL A 386 -8.29 14.97 4.30
CA VAL A 386 -8.61 16.37 4.02
C VAL A 386 -8.17 16.73 2.60
N GLY A 387 -9.07 17.32 1.83
CA GLY A 387 -8.84 17.67 0.43
C GLY A 387 -8.58 16.46 -0.48
N GLY A 388 -8.89 15.25 -0.04
CA GLY A 388 -8.58 14.02 -0.77
C GLY A 388 -7.07 13.74 -0.87
N LEU A 389 -6.25 14.31 0.00
CA LEU A 389 -4.78 14.21 -0.04
C LEU A 389 -4.27 13.24 1.04
N VAL A 390 -3.30 12.39 0.68
CA VAL A 390 -2.65 11.46 1.63
C VAL A 390 -1.67 12.23 2.53
N GLN A 391 -2.18 13.22 3.24
CA GLN A 391 -1.43 14.12 4.12
C GLN A 391 -2.03 14.15 5.52
N ILE A 392 -3.19 14.77 5.68
CA ILE A 392 -3.89 14.88 6.96
C ILE A 392 -5.17 14.06 6.89
N PRO A 393 -5.38 13.10 7.81
CA PRO A 393 -4.57 12.75 8.99
C PRO A 393 -3.53 11.64 8.76
N CYS A 394 -3.23 11.26 7.51
CA CYS A 394 -2.46 10.05 7.19
C CYS A 394 -1.05 10.08 7.82
N ILE A 395 -0.36 11.23 7.76
CA ILE A 395 1.00 11.39 8.30
C ILE A 395 1.02 11.10 9.81
N GLU A 396 0.12 11.71 10.57
CA GLU A 396 0.01 11.53 12.02
C GLU A 396 -0.47 10.11 12.38
N ARG A 397 -1.41 9.54 11.61
CA ARG A 397 -1.89 8.16 11.83
C ARG A 397 -0.76 7.15 11.72
N ASN A 398 0.19 7.35 10.80
CA ASN A 398 1.35 6.48 10.68
C ASN A 398 2.30 6.64 11.88
N ALA A 399 2.56 7.86 12.32
CA ALA A 399 3.38 8.13 13.51
C ALA A 399 2.80 7.42 14.74
N ILE A 400 1.52 7.63 15.03
CA ILE A 400 0.81 6.98 16.14
C ILE A 400 0.74 5.46 15.94
N GLY A 401 0.52 4.98 14.70
CA GLY A 401 0.49 3.55 14.37
C GLY A 401 1.82 2.84 14.66
N ALA A 402 2.95 3.48 14.39
CA ALA A 402 4.27 2.93 14.70
C ALA A 402 4.48 2.78 16.21
N VAL A 403 4.07 3.77 17.00
CA VAL A 403 4.13 3.70 18.49
C VAL A 403 3.20 2.62 19.04
N LYS A 404 1.97 2.53 18.52
CA LYS A 404 1.02 1.46 18.87
C LYS A 404 1.60 0.07 18.59
N ALA A 405 2.25 -0.12 17.43
CA ALA A 405 2.85 -1.40 17.05
C ALA A 405 3.93 -1.86 18.06
N VAL A 406 4.80 -0.95 18.48
CA VAL A 406 5.83 -1.25 19.49
C VAL A 406 5.19 -1.59 20.82
N ASN A 407 4.17 -0.84 21.25
CA ASN A 407 3.48 -1.11 22.50
C ASN A 407 2.72 -2.44 22.46
N ALA A 408 2.06 -2.77 21.35
CA ALA A 408 1.36 -4.05 21.17
C ALA A 408 2.34 -5.24 21.26
N ALA A 409 3.51 -5.15 20.61
CA ALA A 409 4.54 -6.18 20.73
C ALA A 409 5.00 -6.37 22.17
N ARG A 410 5.24 -5.27 22.90
CA ARG A 410 5.66 -5.34 24.33
C ARG A 410 4.59 -5.97 25.21
N LEU A 411 3.32 -5.57 25.07
CA LEU A 411 2.21 -6.13 25.83
C LEU A 411 2.09 -7.63 25.61
N ALA A 412 2.14 -8.08 24.36
CA ALA A 412 2.04 -9.50 24.02
C ALA A 412 3.20 -10.33 24.59
N LEU A 413 4.43 -9.82 24.56
CA LEU A 413 5.60 -10.53 25.07
C LEU A 413 5.62 -10.64 26.62
N HIS A 414 5.02 -9.68 27.32
CA HIS A 414 4.88 -9.72 28.78
C HIS A 414 3.68 -10.55 29.26
N SER A 415 2.77 -10.93 28.36
CA SER A 415 1.63 -11.78 28.71
C SER A 415 2.03 -13.25 28.70
N HIS A 416 1.61 -13.99 29.72
CA HIS A 416 1.73 -15.44 29.81
C HIS A 416 0.40 -16.16 29.63
N GLU A 417 -0.68 -15.39 29.43
CA GLU A 417 -2.04 -15.93 29.25
C GLU A 417 -2.39 -16.08 27.78
N VAL A 418 -3.27 -17.04 27.49
CA VAL A 418 -3.86 -17.18 26.17
C VAL A 418 -4.78 -15.98 25.93
N PRO A 419 -4.61 -15.22 24.84
CA PRO A 419 -5.49 -14.08 24.53
C PRO A 419 -6.96 -14.48 24.49
N LYS A 420 -7.84 -13.62 25.00
CA LYS A 420 -9.30 -13.81 24.92
C LYS A 420 -9.81 -13.57 23.51
N VAL A 421 -9.17 -12.69 22.77
CA VAL A 421 -9.47 -12.40 21.36
C VAL A 421 -8.37 -13.03 20.53
N SER A 422 -8.73 -13.82 19.53
CA SER A 422 -7.78 -14.39 18.58
C SER A 422 -7.54 -13.45 17.41
N LEU A 423 -6.41 -13.63 16.70
CA LEU A 423 -6.11 -12.90 15.47
C LEU A 423 -7.24 -13.07 14.42
N ASP A 424 -7.83 -14.27 14.32
CA ASP A 424 -8.93 -14.54 13.40
C ASP A 424 -10.19 -13.74 13.74
N GLN A 425 -10.49 -13.62 15.04
CA GLN A 425 -11.65 -12.84 15.50
C GLN A 425 -11.48 -11.35 15.24
N VAL A 426 -10.29 -10.80 15.47
CA VAL A 426 -10.06 -9.37 15.20
C VAL A 426 -10.07 -9.07 13.71
N ILE A 427 -9.56 -9.96 12.84
CA ILE A 427 -9.64 -9.83 11.38
C ILE A 427 -11.10 -9.82 10.94
N GLU A 428 -11.91 -10.76 11.44
CA GLU A 428 -13.35 -10.81 11.12
C GLU A 428 -14.10 -9.57 11.65
N THR A 429 -13.78 -9.10 12.86
CA THR A 429 -14.34 -7.85 13.40
C THR A 429 -13.99 -6.65 12.51
N MET A 430 -12.74 -6.55 12.05
CA MET A 430 -12.33 -5.52 11.10
C MET A 430 -13.14 -5.59 9.79
N ARG A 431 -13.36 -6.79 9.27
CA ARG A 431 -14.15 -7.01 8.05
C ARG A 431 -15.58 -6.55 8.22
N GLN A 432 -16.23 -6.96 9.32
CA GLN A 432 -17.64 -6.57 9.63
C GLN A 432 -17.75 -5.06 9.85
N THR A 433 -16.89 -4.48 10.69
CA THR A 433 -16.86 -3.03 10.92
C THR A 433 -16.62 -2.26 9.61
N GLY A 434 -15.78 -2.80 8.72
CA GLY A 434 -15.57 -2.23 7.40
C GLY A 434 -16.83 -2.26 6.54
N ILE A 435 -17.60 -3.34 6.56
CA ILE A 435 -18.87 -3.44 5.83
C ILE A 435 -19.90 -2.44 6.39
N ASP A 436 -20.02 -2.33 7.72
CA ASP A 436 -20.98 -1.47 8.40
C ASP A 436 -20.61 0.02 8.31
N MET A 437 -19.33 0.33 8.07
CA MET A 437 -18.88 1.72 7.91
C MET A 437 -19.56 2.37 6.71
N SER A 438 -20.19 3.53 6.91
CA SER A 438 -20.80 4.31 5.82
C SER A 438 -19.77 4.66 4.74
N SER A 439 -20.17 4.57 3.47
CA SER A 439 -19.33 4.85 2.31
C SER A 439 -18.66 6.22 2.34
N LYS A 440 -19.32 7.24 2.95
CA LYS A 440 -18.74 8.59 3.09
C LYS A 440 -17.45 8.64 3.92
N TYR A 441 -17.15 7.59 4.68
CA TYR A 441 -15.92 7.44 5.48
C TYR A 441 -14.88 6.50 4.86
N LYS A 442 -15.06 6.11 3.59
CA LYS A 442 -14.25 5.12 2.88
C LYS A 442 -13.55 5.72 1.64
N GLU A 443 -12.57 6.59 1.89
CA GLU A 443 -11.72 7.19 0.84
C GLU A 443 -12.52 7.97 -0.23
N THR A 444 -13.59 8.65 0.21
CA THR A 444 -14.45 9.47 -0.68
C THR A 444 -14.34 10.98 -0.40
N SER A 445 -13.78 11.35 0.75
CA SER A 445 -13.75 12.74 1.25
C SER A 445 -15.15 13.41 1.38
N LEU A 446 -16.21 12.59 1.48
CA LEU A 446 -17.60 13.05 1.63
C LEU A 446 -18.07 13.12 3.10
N GLY A 447 -17.18 12.83 4.05
CA GLY A 447 -17.50 12.80 5.49
C GLY A 447 -16.26 12.98 6.36
N GLY A 448 -16.45 12.96 7.67
CA GLY A 448 -15.39 13.02 8.67
C GLY A 448 -14.55 14.29 8.62
N LEU A 449 -13.23 14.16 8.76
CA LEU A 449 -12.31 15.32 8.74
C LEU A 449 -12.36 16.06 7.41
N ALA A 450 -12.57 15.38 6.30
CA ALA A 450 -12.57 15.98 4.97
C ALA A 450 -13.63 17.10 4.80
N VAL A 451 -14.77 17.01 5.51
CA VAL A 451 -15.85 18.00 5.42
C VAL A 451 -15.89 18.97 6.61
N ASN A 452 -15.21 18.62 7.71
CA ASN A 452 -15.18 19.45 8.92
C ASN A 452 -13.95 20.38 8.98
N VAL A 453 -12.96 20.15 8.14
CA VAL A 453 -11.81 21.06 7.96
C VAL A 453 -12.08 21.89 6.71
N ALA A 454 -12.35 23.18 6.90
CA ALA A 454 -12.50 24.10 5.77
C ALA A 454 -11.19 24.12 4.98
N ALA A 455 -11.26 23.81 3.69
CA ALA A 455 -10.17 24.09 2.77
C ALA A 455 -10.12 25.64 2.62
N CYS A 456 -9.14 26.26 3.28
CA CYS A 456 -8.87 27.68 3.09
C CYS A 456 -8.21 27.94 1.74
#